data_1850229be9e97e6b6fef4a2b2e7a39c5
#
_entry.id   1850229be9e97e6b6fef4a2b2e7a39c5
#
_cell.length_a   1.000
_cell.length_b   1.000
_cell.length_c   1.000
_cell.angle_alpha   90.00
_cell.angle_beta   90.00
_cell.angle_gamma   90.00
#
_symmetry.space_group_name_H-M   'P 1'
#
loop_
_entity.id
_entity.type
_entity.pdbx_description
1 polymer ?
#
loop_
_entity_poly.entity_id
_entity_poly.type
_entity_poly.pdbx_seq_one_letter_code
_entity_poly.pdbx_strand_id
1 'polypeptide(L)'
;MTTSNGNYREEFKAIIQKLIDSPDNQHEPLTNFIANSFEKPEKWMDSVNPATGKPWIKIPDGSAIEVDAAVAAAKEAFKTVMDIPRCVQNFRDFANAALYTLSTSKILEQPAGKCVNYVKHDPVGVAGLISPWNLPLYLLSFKLAPALVAGNTVVCKPSEMTSVTAWVLMHAFKLVGFPVGVVNMIMGEGKTAGQRLVDHPDVHLISFTGSTVIGKKIQEDSAKMNKKVSLEMGGKNPGIVYANYRKSDIATIARSSFLNQGEICLCTSRLFVQKPIFEEFVKSYVEEAEKFTVGNPTTAVQIGAMNSKIHYEKVKKYIEIAKNEGGNIHCGGVKTILNGCEDGYYIAPTVITGLPDSSQCMTDEIFGPVVCITPFETAEEVIERANSTSYGLSATVWSANTDELLNTANELRAGTVWCNTWLARELSMPFGGCKQSGTGREGLHDSLHFYSDAKTVCVNLAAKY
;
A
#
# COMPACT_ATOMS: atom_id res chain seq x y z
N MET A 1 10.27 34.31 10.59
CA MET A 1 9.88 34.79 9.25
C MET A 1 8.38 34.67 9.15
N THR A 2 7.67 35.77 9.28
CA THR A 2 6.22 35.86 9.19
C THR A 2 5.90 36.29 7.76
N THR A 3 5.46 35.37 6.92
CA THR A 3 4.94 35.69 5.59
C THR A 3 3.58 35.00 5.41
N SER A 4 2.56 35.84 5.29
CA SER A 4 1.24 35.62 4.63
C SER A 4 0.62 34.22 4.69
N ASN A 5 0.14 33.77 5.83
CA ASN A 5 -0.65 32.53 5.98
C ASN A 5 -2.06 32.57 5.32
N GLY A 6 -2.40 33.62 4.57
CA GLY A 6 -3.75 33.81 4.06
C GLY A 6 -4.06 33.22 2.67
N ASN A 7 -3.05 33.02 1.84
CA ASN A 7 -3.28 32.75 0.40
C ASN A 7 -3.18 31.26 0.03
N TYR A 8 -2.33 30.47 0.66
CA TYR A 8 -2.05 29.08 0.27
C TYR A 8 -3.28 28.17 0.28
N ARG A 9 -4.19 28.35 1.25
CA ARG A 9 -5.39 27.55 1.36
C ARG A 9 -6.35 27.80 0.19
N GLU A 10 -6.49 29.04 -0.25
CA GLU A 10 -7.36 29.40 -1.37
C GLU A 10 -6.72 29.00 -2.70
N GLU A 11 -5.42 29.18 -2.87
CA GLU A 11 -4.68 28.68 -4.04
C GLU A 11 -4.81 27.16 -4.19
N PHE A 12 -4.65 26.42 -3.09
CA PHE A 12 -4.77 24.95 -3.10
C PHE A 12 -6.20 24.50 -3.42
N LYS A 13 -7.22 25.19 -2.85
CA LYS A 13 -8.61 24.94 -3.20
C LYS A 13 -8.90 25.20 -4.68
N ALA A 14 -8.35 26.26 -5.24
CA ALA A 14 -8.54 26.58 -6.65
C ALA A 14 -7.97 25.50 -7.59
N ILE A 15 -6.81 24.92 -7.26
CA ILE A 15 -6.23 23.80 -8.00
C ILE A 15 -7.15 22.57 -7.95
N ILE A 16 -7.66 22.21 -6.78
CA ILE A 16 -8.58 21.09 -6.60
C ILE A 16 -9.90 21.36 -7.33
N GLN A 17 -10.45 22.56 -7.21
CA GLN A 17 -11.72 22.92 -7.82
C GLN A 17 -11.62 22.86 -9.35
N LYS A 18 -10.50 23.33 -9.94
CA LYS A 18 -10.25 23.23 -11.38
C LYS A 18 -10.23 21.77 -11.86
N LEU A 19 -9.69 20.84 -11.08
CA LEU A 19 -9.71 19.40 -11.39
C LEU A 19 -11.13 18.82 -11.28
N ILE A 20 -11.94 19.30 -10.34
CA ILE A 20 -13.32 18.81 -10.16
C ILE A 20 -14.26 19.31 -11.25
N ASP A 21 -14.15 20.59 -11.62
CA ASP A 21 -15.08 21.27 -12.52
C ASP A 21 -14.82 20.99 -14.01
N SER A 22 -13.65 20.44 -14.35
CA SER A 22 -13.31 20.14 -15.74
C SER A 22 -13.95 18.83 -16.19
N PRO A 23 -14.67 18.78 -17.31
CA PRO A 23 -15.21 17.54 -17.88
C PRO A 23 -14.10 16.56 -18.30
N ASP A 24 -14.42 15.27 -18.38
CA ASP A 24 -13.53 14.25 -18.93
C ASP A 24 -12.94 14.70 -20.29
N ASN A 25 -11.64 14.49 -20.47
CA ASN A 25 -10.84 14.91 -21.64
C ASN A 25 -10.67 16.44 -21.86
N GLN A 26 -11.07 17.28 -20.93
CA GLN A 26 -10.84 18.74 -20.98
C GLN A 26 -9.86 19.21 -19.91
N HIS A 27 -9.31 18.31 -19.12
CA HIS A 27 -8.28 18.62 -18.13
C HIS A 27 -6.96 19.04 -18.81
N GLU A 28 -6.29 20.03 -18.23
CA GLU A 28 -4.90 20.29 -18.62
C GLU A 28 -4.04 19.06 -18.28
N PRO A 29 -3.13 18.66 -19.18
CA PRO A 29 -2.22 17.56 -18.93
C PRO A 29 -1.37 17.79 -17.66
N LEU A 30 -1.19 16.74 -16.86
CA LEU A 30 -0.30 16.79 -15.69
C LEU A 30 1.17 16.90 -16.13
N THR A 31 2.03 17.23 -15.20
CA THR A 31 3.46 17.46 -15.45
C THR A 31 4.31 16.78 -14.38
N ASN A 32 5.55 16.43 -14.70
CA ASN A 32 6.50 15.98 -13.70
C ASN A 32 6.82 17.11 -12.72
N PHE A 33 7.23 16.78 -11.49
CA PHE A 33 7.65 17.74 -10.48
C PHE A 33 9.11 17.50 -10.13
N ILE A 34 9.99 18.39 -10.60
CA ILE A 34 11.43 18.29 -10.48
C ILE A 34 11.97 19.64 -9.99
N ALA A 35 12.80 19.66 -8.97
CA ALA A 35 13.42 20.85 -8.42
C ALA A 35 12.42 22.00 -8.15
N ASN A 36 11.26 21.69 -7.55
CA ASN A 36 10.14 22.63 -7.29
C ASN A 36 9.52 23.27 -8.55
N SER A 37 9.79 22.74 -9.73
CA SER A 37 9.18 23.14 -11.01
C SER A 37 8.30 22.05 -11.57
N PHE A 38 7.21 22.47 -12.25
CA PHE A 38 6.36 21.56 -13.00
C PHE A 38 6.84 21.52 -14.45
N GLU A 39 7.53 20.41 -14.80
CA GLU A 39 8.19 20.24 -16.09
C GLU A 39 7.32 19.43 -17.06
N LYS A 40 7.18 19.92 -18.29
CA LYS A 40 6.44 19.20 -19.36
C LYS A 40 7.30 18.03 -19.85
N PRO A 41 6.71 16.82 -19.99
CA PRO A 41 7.42 15.70 -20.56
C PRO A 41 7.49 15.77 -22.09
N GLU A 42 8.37 14.96 -22.67
CA GLU A 42 8.42 14.77 -24.13
C GLU A 42 7.23 13.97 -24.64
N LYS A 43 6.69 13.05 -23.82
CA LYS A 43 5.59 12.14 -24.16
C LYS A 43 4.50 12.15 -23.12
N TRP A 44 3.29 11.81 -23.55
CA TRP A 44 2.09 11.74 -22.74
C TRP A 44 1.40 10.41 -22.92
N MET A 45 0.73 9.92 -21.87
CA MET A 45 -0.16 8.78 -21.89
C MET A 45 -1.53 9.15 -21.30
N ASP A 46 -2.58 8.44 -21.71
CA ASP A 46 -3.93 8.67 -21.20
C ASP A 46 -4.13 7.95 -19.85
N SER A 47 -4.63 8.68 -18.86
CA SER A 47 -5.23 8.09 -17.67
C SER A 47 -6.72 7.86 -17.89
N VAL A 48 -7.20 6.66 -17.61
CA VAL A 48 -8.60 6.26 -17.86
C VAL A 48 -9.40 6.36 -16.57
N ASN A 49 -10.56 7.01 -16.63
CA ASN A 49 -11.54 7.01 -15.56
C ASN A 49 -12.20 5.61 -15.49
N PRO A 50 -11.95 4.80 -14.44
CA PRO A 50 -12.45 3.43 -14.39
C PRO A 50 -13.98 3.34 -14.22
N ALA A 51 -14.62 4.41 -13.75
CA ALA A 51 -16.07 4.47 -13.60
C ALA A 51 -16.78 4.58 -14.95
N THR A 52 -16.18 5.27 -15.94
CA THR A 52 -16.74 5.46 -17.27
C THR A 52 -16.05 4.62 -18.35
N GLY A 53 -14.86 4.11 -18.09
CA GLY A 53 -14.02 3.40 -19.05
C GLY A 53 -13.38 4.32 -20.10
N LYS A 54 -13.46 5.65 -19.94
CA LYS A 54 -12.98 6.65 -20.92
C LYS A 54 -11.74 7.40 -20.42
N PRO A 55 -10.85 7.85 -21.34
CA PRO A 55 -9.76 8.75 -20.97
C PRO A 55 -10.31 10.04 -20.34
N TRP A 56 -9.69 10.53 -19.28
CA TRP A 56 -10.12 11.73 -18.58
C TRP A 56 -9.03 12.80 -18.43
N ILE A 57 -7.74 12.39 -18.33
CA ILE A 57 -6.62 13.31 -18.21
C ILE A 57 -5.35 12.69 -18.83
N LYS A 58 -4.43 13.52 -19.32
CA LYS A 58 -3.12 13.09 -19.77
C LYS A 58 -2.09 13.23 -18.67
N ILE A 59 -1.23 12.21 -18.53
CA ILE A 59 -0.11 12.18 -17.59
C ILE A 59 1.21 12.00 -18.35
N PRO A 60 2.35 12.43 -17.78
CA PRO A 60 3.66 12.18 -18.37
C PRO A 60 3.95 10.70 -18.58
N ASP A 61 4.54 10.36 -19.73
CA ASP A 61 5.23 9.08 -19.96
C ASP A 61 6.72 9.30 -19.79
N GLY A 62 7.18 9.42 -18.53
CA GLY A 62 8.53 9.80 -18.15
C GLY A 62 9.61 8.86 -18.67
N SER A 63 10.67 9.44 -19.21
CA SER A 63 11.86 8.76 -19.75
C SER A 63 12.99 8.69 -18.72
N ALA A 64 14.11 8.06 -19.11
CA ALA A 64 15.33 8.04 -18.29
C ALA A 64 15.87 9.45 -17.99
N ILE A 65 15.69 10.40 -18.91
CA ILE A 65 16.18 11.77 -18.76
C ILE A 65 15.50 12.49 -17.61
N GLU A 66 14.16 12.40 -17.50
CA GLU A 66 13.41 13.02 -16.40
C GLU A 66 13.72 12.35 -15.06
N VAL A 67 13.95 11.04 -15.04
CA VAL A 67 14.39 10.33 -13.82
C VAL A 67 15.77 10.83 -13.39
N ASP A 68 16.72 10.94 -14.30
CA ASP A 68 18.09 11.41 -14.02
C ASP A 68 18.09 12.87 -13.52
N ALA A 69 17.27 13.73 -14.10
CA ALA A 69 17.10 15.11 -13.65
C ALA A 69 16.47 15.19 -12.25
N ALA A 70 15.47 14.36 -11.95
CA ALA A 70 14.87 14.30 -10.63
C ALA A 70 15.85 13.80 -9.57
N VAL A 71 16.67 12.79 -9.88
CA VAL A 71 17.72 12.28 -8.97
C VAL A 71 18.81 13.32 -8.76
N ALA A 72 19.25 14.04 -9.81
CA ALA A 72 20.23 15.13 -9.67
C ALA A 72 19.69 16.24 -8.75
N ALA A 73 18.43 16.67 -8.93
CA ALA A 73 17.80 17.66 -8.06
C ALA A 73 17.66 17.17 -6.61
N ALA A 74 17.36 15.88 -6.40
CA ALA A 74 17.29 15.28 -5.09
C ALA A 74 18.65 15.25 -4.37
N LYS A 75 19.77 15.03 -5.09
CA LYS A 75 21.14 15.06 -4.53
C LYS A 75 21.52 16.44 -4.01
N GLU A 76 21.15 17.51 -4.72
CA GLU A 76 21.49 18.87 -4.34
C GLU A 76 20.70 19.36 -3.10
N ALA A 77 19.51 18.83 -2.87
CA ALA A 77 18.53 19.41 -1.96
C ALA A 77 18.41 18.76 -0.58
N PHE A 78 19.22 17.79 -0.25
CA PHE A 78 19.19 16.96 0.95
C PHE A 78 18.94 17.69 2.30
N LYS A 79 17.74 18.22 2.64
CA LYS A 79 17.53 18.92 3.97
C LYS A 79 16.15 19.12 4.63
N THR A 80 14.88 19.05 4.11
CA THR A 80 13.63 19.30 4.94
C THR A 80 12.22 18.89 4.41
N VAL A 81 11.10 19.01 5.16
CA VAL A 81 9.86 18.19 5.23
C VAL A 81 8.45 18.85 5.20
N MET A 82 7.35 18.25 4.72
CA MET A 82 5.93 17.92 5.12
C MET A 82 4.73 18.35 4.22
N ASP A 83 3.49 17.77 4.07
CA ASP A 83 2.37 17.18 4.76
C ASP A 83 0.97 17.13 4.04
N ILE A 84 -0.13 16.27 4.36
CA ILE A 84 -1.63 16.35 4.16
C ILE A 84 -2.52 15.22 4.81
N PRO A 85 -3.98 15.14 4.99
CA PRO A 85 -4.70 14.59 6.19
C PRO A 85 -4.45 13.16 6.75
N ARG A 86 -4.33 12.04 6.10
CA ARG A 86 -3.64 10.82 6.59
C ARG A 86 -2.18 10.82 6.25
N CYS A 87 -1.87 11.50 5.21
CA CYS A 87 -0.62 12.14 4.94
C CYS A 87 -0.27 13.08 6.12
N VAL A 88 -1.13 14.02 6.52
CA VAL A 88 -0.95 14.85 7.74
C VAL A 88 -0.69 13.99 8.96
N GLN A 89 -1.48 12.95 9.20
CA GLN A 89 -1.27 12.08 10.35
C GLN A 89 0.04 11.31 10.23
N ASN A 90 0.35 10.73 9.07
CA ASN A 90 1.62 10.07 8.83
C ASN A 90 2.79 11.03 9.08
N PHE A 91 2.76 12.22 8.49
CA PHE A 91 3.80 13.20 8.68
C PHE A 91 3.89 13.71 10.13
N ARG A 92 2.75 13.96 10.82
CA ARG A 92 2.75 14.35 12.24
C ARG A 92 3.33 13.27 13.13
N ASP A 93 2.92 12.02 12.96
CA ASP A 93 3.36 10.94 13.81
C ASP A 93 4.83 10.59 13.55
N PHE A 94 5.28 10.61 12.31
CA PHE A 94 6.70 10.43 11.99
C PHE A 94 7.54 11.62 12.49
N ALA A 95 7.08 12.87 12.36
CA ALA A 95 7.77 14.02 12.91
C ALA A 95 7.88 13.97 14.45
N ASN A 96 6.80 13.56 15.13
CA ASN A 96 6.81 13.38 16.58
C ASN A 96 7.75 12.25 17.00
N ALA A 97 7.73 11.12 16.30
CA ALA A 97 8.61 9.97 16.57
C ALA A 97 10.09 10.35 16.41
N ALA A 98 10.43 11.15 15.39
CA ALA A 98 11.81 11.59 15.16
C ALA A 98 12.42 12.35 16.35
N LEU A 99 11.61 13.07 17.12
CA LEU A 99 12.08 13.81 18.32
C LEU A 99 12.53 12.88 19.45
N TYR A 100 12.09 11.63 19.48
CA TYR A 100 12.28 10.74 20.63
C TYR A 100 12.94 9.39 20.32
N THR A 101 13.09 9.01 19.06
CA THR A 101 13.42 7.61 18.70
C THR A 101 14.78 7.39 18.06
N LEU A 102 15.45 8.41 17.55
CA LEU A 102 16.68 8.24 16.74
C LEU A 102 18.00 8.39 17.49
N SER A 103 18.00 8.54 18.80
CA SER A 103 19.25 8.64 19.57
C SER A 103 19.29 7.70 20.77
N THR A 104 20.25 6.78 20.76
CA THR A 104 20.58 5.96 21.94
C THR A 104 22.05 6.11 22.28
N SER A 105 22.38 6.32 23.54
CA SER A 105 23.77 6.30 24.04
C SER A 105 23.90 5.31 25.19
N LYS A 106 25.02 4.59 25.23
CA LYS A 106 25.37 3.67 26.32
C LYS A 106 26.79 3.93 26.79
N ILE A 107 26.98 4.00 28.10
CA ILE A 107 28.31 3.99 28.69
C ILE A 107 28.64 2.53 29.04
N LEU A 108 29.73 2.01 28.48
CA LEU A 108 30.20 0.64 28.72
C LEU A 108 31.59 0.68 29.35
N GLU A 109 31.73 -0.03 30.46
CA GLU A 109 33.06 -0.37 31.01
C GLU A 109 33.55 -1.66 30.34
N GLN A 110 34.69 -1.58 29.65
CA GLN A 110 35.31 -2.71 28.98
C GLN A 110 36.69 -2.95 29.56
N PRO A 111 37.29 -4.16 29.43
CA PRO A 111 38.68 -4.44 29.86
C PRO A 111 39.72 -3.47 29.29
N ALA A 112 39.46 -2.89 28.13
CA ALA A 112 40.31 -1.89 27.46
C ALA A 112 40.17 -0.46 28.02
N GLY A 113 39.28 -0.21 29.01
CA GLY A 113 39.06 1.12 29.60
C GLY A 113 37.62 1.59 29.52
N LYS A 114 37.36 2.84 29.97
CA LYS A 114 36.04 3.44 29.92
C LYS A 114 35.78 4.02 28.53
N CYS A 115 34.82 3.44 27.82
CA CYS A 115 34.40 3.93 26.52
C CYS A 115 32.95 4.46 26.58
N VAL A 116 32.70 5.58 25.90
CA VAL A 116 31.37 6.03 25.56
C VAL A 116 31.04 5.56 24.15
N ASN A 117 29.95 4.82 24.04
CA ASN A 117 29.41 4.38 22.76
C ASN A 117 28.07 5.05 22.52
N TYR A 118 27.90 5.65 21.36
CA TYR A 118 26.59 6.14 20.91
C TYR A 118 26.30 5.73 19.47
N VAL A 119 25.03 5.60 19.16
CA VAL A 119 24.56 5.30 17.81
C VAL A 119 23.97 6.59 17.23
N LYS A 120 24.47 6.96 16.06
CA LYS A 120 23.94 8.03 15.25
C LYS A 120 23.25 7.42 14.04
N HIS A 121 22.10 7.93 13.68
CA HIS A 121 21.38 7.56 12.46
C HIS A 121 21.62 8.63 11.39
N ASP A 122 22.36 8.28 10.35
CA ASP A 122 22.60 9.15 9.20
C ASP A 122 21.60 8.83 8.09
N PRO A 123 21.10 9.83 7.33
CA PRO A 123 20.24 9.58 6.18
C PRO A 123 20.97 8.74 5.12
N VAL A 124 20.22 7.86 4.43
CA VAL A 124 20.76 7.00 3.36
C VAL A 124 21.14 7.81 2.12
N GLY A 125 20.41 8.90 1.83
CA GLY A 125 20.68 9.77 0.67
C GLY A 125 19.43 9.97 -0.20
N VAL A 126 19.46 9.57 -1.47
CA VAL A 126 18.31 9.63 -2.37
C VAL A 126 17.50 8.35 -2.24
N ALA A 127 16.22 8.47 -1.89
CA ALA A 127 15.26 7.38 -1.81
C ALA A 127 14.32 7.36 -3.02
N GLY A 128 14.22 6.21 -3.68
CA GLY A 128 13.21 5.93 -4.71
C GLY A 128 11.94 5.35 -4.08
N LEU A 129 10.81 6.05 -4.24
CA LEU A 129 9.53 5.68 -3.64
C LEU A 129 8.54 5.31 -4.74
N ILE A 130 8.14 4.04 -4.81
CA ILE A 130 7.22 3.53 -5.84
C ILE A 130 5.93 3.08 -5.16
N SER A 131 4.83 3.78 -5.44
CA SER A 131 3.53 3.53 -4.81
C SER A 131 2.50 2.96 -5.80
N PRO A 132 1.57 2.10 -5.32
CA PRO A 132 0.56 1.45 -6.14
C PRO A 132 -0.65 2.34 -6.40
N TRP A 133 -1.64 1.79 -7.09
CA TRP A 133 -2.84 2.48 -7.52
C TRP A 133 -4.07 2.31 -6.60
N ASN A 134 -4.05 1.35 -5.67
CA ASN A 134 -5.25 0.99 -4.91
C ASN A 134 -5.57 1.92 -3.73
N LEU A 135 -4.56 2.51 -3.10
CA LEU A 135 -4.66 3.53 -2.06
C LEU A 135 -3.57 4.59 -2.31
N PRO A 136 -3.68 5.38 -3.39
CA PRO A 136 -2.54 6.05 -4.01
C PRO A 136 -1.85 7.06 -3.09
N LEU A 137 -2.58 8.00 -2.49
CA LEU A 137 -1.99 9.03 -1.64
C LEU A 137 -1.59 8.49 -0.27
N TYR A 138 -2.41 7.59 0.31
CA TYR A 138 -2.10 6.97 1.59
C TYR A 138 -0.78 6.18 1.53
N LEU A 139 -0.61 5.30 0.53
CA LEU A 139 0.60 4.46 0.43
C LEU A 139 1.82 5.26 -0.03
N LEU A 140 1.64 6.34 -0.81
CA LEU A 140 2.74 7.25 -1.11
C LEU A 140 3.20 7.98 0.16
N SER A 141 2.28 8.55 0.94
CA SER A 141 2.62 9.29 2.16
C SER A 141 3.25 8.41 3.25
N PHE A 142 2.89 7.13 3.29
CA PHE A 142 3.44 6.15 4.21
C PHE A 142 4.92 5.82 3.94
N LYS A 143 5.40 6.12 2.73
CA LYS A 143 6.81 6.04 2.33
C LYS A 143 7.51 7.41 2.39
N LEU A 144 6.83 8.43 1.91
CA LEU A 144 7.37 9.78 1.76
C LEU A 144 7.66 10.43 3.11
N ALA A 145 6.72 10.34 4.05
CA ALA A 145 6.87 10.97 5.36
C ALA A 145 8.10 10.47 6.14
N PRO A 146 8.31 9.16 6.36
CA PRO A 146 9.49 8.67 7.08
C PRO A 146 10.79 8.91 6.32
N ALA A 147 10.79 8.85 4.98
CA ALA A 147 11.98 9.15 4.18
C ALA A 147 12.48 10.58 4.43
N LEU A 148 11.56 11.55 4.42
CA LEU A 148 11.87 12.96 4.66
C LEU A 148 12.27 13.23 6.12
N VAL A 149 11.56 12.64 7.08
CA VAL A 149 11.87 12.80 8.52
C VAL A 149 13.25 12.21 8.86
N ALA A 150 13.65 11.10 8.22
CA ALA A 150 15.00 10.56 8.37
C ALA A 150 16.08 11.40 7.66
N GLY A 151 15.68 12.48 6.96
CA GLY A 151 16.59 13.43 6.32
C GLY A 151 16.98 13.09 4.89
N ASN A 152 16.30 12.16 4.23
CA ASN A 152 16.57 11.83 2.83
C ASN A 152 15.93 12.84 1.87
N THR A 153 16.43 12.88 0.65
CA THR A 153 15.72 13.43 -0.50
C THR A 153 15.05 12.31 -1.28
N VAL A 154 13.98 12.61 -1.99
CA VAL A 154 13.16 11.58 -2.58
C VAL A 154 12.84 11.81 -4.05
N VAL A 155 12.70 10.72 -4.78
CA VAL A 155 12.06 10.66 -6.09
C VAL A 155 10.86 9.72 -6.00
N CYS A 156 9.66 10.28 -6.09
CA CYS A 156 8.40 9.54 -6.03
C CYS A 156 7.97 9.11 -7.44
N LYS A 157 7.59 7.86 -7.60
CA LYS A 157 6.93 7.37 -8.80
C LYS A 157 5.59 6.74 -8.39
N PRO A 158 4.49 7.48 -8.42
CA PRO A 158 3.15 6.91 -8.25
C PRO A 158 2.82 5.99 -9.43
N SER A 159 1.82 5.11 -9.25
CA SER A 159 1.28 4.35 -10.38
C SER A 159 0.73 5.30 -11.46
N GLU A 160 1.00 4.98 -12.71
CA GLU A 160 0.44 5.67 -13.88
C GLU A 160 -1.10 5.68 -13.90
N MET A 161 -1.73 4.72 -13.22
CA MET A 161 -3.20 4.64 -13.13
C MET A 161 -3.80 5.70 -12.20
N THR A 162 -3.04 6.24 -11.23
CA THR A 162 -3.57 7.10 -10.15
C THR A 162 -2.62 8.21 -9.74
N SER A 163 -2.03 8.90 -10.70
CA SER A 163 -1.01 9.93 -10.46
C SER A 163 -1.57 11.26 -9.94
N VAL A 164 -2.88 11.53 -10.11
CA VAL A 164 -3.48 12.87 -9.88
C VAL A 164 -3.35 13.33 -8.43
N THR A 165 -3.68 12.47 -7.46
CA THR A 165 -3.59 12.87 -6.04
C THR A 165 -2.16 13.11 -5.59
N ALA A 166 -1.19 12.37 -6.13
CA ALA A 166 0.23 12.62 -5.90
C ALA A 166 0.68 13.96 -6.51
N TRP A 167 0.21 14.29 -7.72
CA TRP A 167 0.48 15.57 -8.36
C TRP A 167 -0.08 16.75 -7.55
N VAL A 168 -1.31 16.63 -7.03
CA VAL A 168 -1.89 17.62 -6.12
C VAL A 168 -1.03 17.80 -4.85
N LEU A 169 -0.48 16.71 -4.30
CA LEU A 169 0.44 16.78 -3.16
C LEU A 169 1.72 17.57 -3.50
N MET A 170 2.25 17.47 -4.72
CA MET A 170 3.43 18.27 -5.14
C MET A 170 3.13 19.77 -5.14
N HIS A 171 1.91 20.19 -5.50
CA HIS A 171 1.50 21.57 -5.34
C HIS A 171 1.52 22.04 -3.89
N ALA A 172 1.12 21.18 -2.93
CA ALA A 172 1.20 21.51 -1.52
C ALA A 172 2.66 21.74 -1.07
N PHE A 173 3.61 20.90 -1.47
CA PHE A 173 5.03 21.09 -1.18
C PHE A 173 5.56 22.42 -1.75
N LYS A 174 5.19 22.74 -2.99
CA LYS A 174 5.59 24.00 -3.62
C LYS A 174 5.02 25.21 -2.86
N LEU A 175 3.72 25.19 -2.54
CA LEU A 175 3.03 26.31 -1.86
C LEU A 175 3.58 26.59 -0.46
N VAL A 176 3.94 25.56 0.31
CA VAL A 176 4.53 25.76 1.65
C VAL A 176 6.02 26.13 1.61
N GLY A 177 6.59 26.32 0.43
CA GLY A 177 7.99 26.72 0.28
C GLY A 177 8.98 25.63 0.67
N PHE A 178 8.67 24.37 0.35
CA PHE A 178 9.55 23.25 0.66
C PHE A 178 10.90 23.41 -0.07
N PRO A 179 12.05 23.01 0.52
CA PRO A 179 13.34 23.24 -0.11
C PRO A 179 13.43 22.57 -1.50
N VAL A 180 14.04 23.30 -2.43
CA VAL A 180 14.18 22.88 -3.83
C VAL A 180 14.87 21.52 -3.92
N GLY A 181 14.31 20.60 -4.70
CA GLY A 181 14.87 19.27 -4.98
C GLY A 181 14.77 18.24 -3.87
N VAL A 182 14.25 18.58 -2.66
CA VAL A 182 14.05 17.58 -1.58
C VAL A 182 12.99 16.58 -1.97
N VAL A 183 11.88 17.03 -2.56
CA VAL A 183 10.80 16.17 -3.06
C VAL A 183 10.71 16.34 -4.57
N ASN A 184 10.81 15.24 -5.28
CA ASN A 184 10.65 15.17 -6.73
C ASN A 184 9.65 14.09 -7.07
N MET A 185 8.92 14.24 -8.16
CA MET A 185 7.98 13.25 -8.64
C MET A 185 8.10 13.10 -10.15
N ILE A 186 8.22 11.86 -10.57
CA ILE A 186 8.15 11.46 -11.98
C ILE A 186 6.94 10.58 -12.21
N MET A 187 6.35 10.69 -13.37
CA MET A 187 5.28 9.82 -13.84
C MET A 187 5.79 8.96 -15.00
N GLY A 188 5.05 7.93 -15.37
CA GLY A 188 5.39 7.04 -16.45
C GLY A 188 5.20 5.58 -16.09
N GLU A 189 5.35 4.71 -17.08
CA GLU A 189 5.19 3.27 -16.90
C GLU A 189 6.24 2.65 -15.97
N GLY A 190 5.85 1.57 -15.30
CA GLY A 190 6.77 0.81 -14.44
C GLY A 190 8.02 0.29 -15.17
N LYS A 191 7.85 -0.15 -16.44
CA LYS A 191 8.93 -0.71 -17.26
C LYS A 191 9.95 0.32 -17.78
N THR A 192 9.63 1.60 -17.79
CA THR A 192 10.50 2.70 -18.22
C THR A 192 10.94 3.56 -17.04
N ALA A 193 10.13 4.50 -16.59
CA ALA A 193 10.46 5.39 -15.47
C ALA A 193 10.72 4.64 -14.15
N GLY A 194 9.90 3.61 -13.84
CA GLY A 194 10.12 2.78 -12.66
C GLY A 194 11.42 2.00 -12.69
N GLN A 195 11.70 1.33 -13.81
CA GLN A 195 12.95 0.58 -13.99
C GLN A 195 14.18 1.50 -13.92
N ARG A 196 14.14 2.67 -14.58
CA ARG A 196 15.27 3.63 -14.53
C ARG A 196 15.53 4.12 -13.11
N LEU A 197 14.47 4.35 -12.30
CA LEU A 197 14.63 4.74 -10.89
C LEU A 197 15.31 3.63 -10.07
N VAL A 198 14.94 2.37 -10.29
CA VAL A 198 15.55 1.20 -9.64
C VAL A 198 17.01 1.05 -10.06
N ASP A 199 17.34 1.25 -11.33
CA ASP A 199 18.68 1.08 -11.88
C ASP A 199 19.61 2.30 -11.70
N HIS A 200 19.10 3.42 -11.13
CA HIS A 200 19.90 4.64 -11.01
C HIS A 200 20.99 4.49 -9.94
N PRO A 201 22.27 4.71 -10.23
CA PRO A 201 23.38 4.47 -9.29
C PRO A 201 23.34 5.36 -8.04
N ASP A 202 22.81 6.58 -8.14
CA ASP A 202 22.70 7.52 -7.04
C ASP A 202 21.40 7.36 -6.21
N VAL A 203 20.54 6.39 -6.52
CA VAL A 203 19.41 5.99 -5.67
C VAL A 203 19.85 4.82 -4.81
N HIS A 204 20.01 5.04 -3.51
CA HIS A 204 20.59 4.06 -2.60
C HIS A 204 19.55 3.16 -1.92
N LEU A 205 18.29 3.54 -1.99
CA LEU A 205 17.18 2.89 -1.32
C LEU A 205 15.94 2.89 -2.21
N ILE A 206 15.24 1.74 -2.26
CA ILE A 206 13.94 1.60 -2.93
C ILE A 206 12.89 1.15 -1.91
N SER A 207 11.82 1.92 -1.78
CA SER A 207 10.60 1.49 -1.09
C SER A 207 9.49 1.28 -2.11
N PHE A 208 8.97 0.08 -2.18
CA PHE A 208 7.99 -0.36 -3.17
C PHE A 208 6.76 -0.98 -2.50
N THR A 209 5.58 -0.64 -3.00
CA THR A 209 4.35 -1.40 -2.76
C THR A 209 3.70 -1.73 -4.10
N GLY A 210 3.36 -3.00 -4.33
CA GLY A 210 2.74 -3.45 -5.57
C GLY A 210 2.68 -4.97 -5.73
N SER A 211 2.70 -5.46 -6.97
CA SER A 211 2.60 -6.90 -7.24
C SER A 211 3.87 -7.67 -6.86
N THR A 212 3.71 -8.92 -6.45
CA THR A 212 4.80 -9.84 -6.10
C THR A 212 5.81 -10.02 -7.24
N VAL A 213 5.34 -10.08 -8.48
CA VAL A 213 6.21 -10.24 -9.67
C VAL A 213 7.15 -9.04 -9.83
N ILE A 214 6.62 -7.83 -9.70
CA ILE A 214 7.42 -6.60 -9.82
C ILE A 214 8.34 -6.44 -8.59
N GLY A 215 7.86 -6.72 -7.38
CA GLY A 215 8.69 -6.65 -6.18
C GLY A 215 9.90 -7.58 -6.23
N LYS A 216 9.75 -8.82 -6.73
CA LYS A 216 10.87 -9.75 -6.95
C LYS A 216 11.88 -9.17 -7.94
N LYS A 217 11.41 -8.62 -9.06
CA LYS A 217 12.30 -7.98 -10.05
C LYS A 217 13.06 -6.80 -9.46
N ILE A 218 12.41 -5.95 -8.69
CA ILE A 218 13.05 -4.82 -7.99
C ILE A 218 14.12 -5.34 -7.02
N GLN A 219 13.86 -6.41 -6.30
CA GLN A 219 14.83 -7.01 -5.38
C GLN A 219 16.06 -7.53 -6.13
N GLU A 220 15.87 -8.25 -7.22
CA GLU A 220 16.94 -8.75 -8.08
C GLU A 220 17.82 -7.63 -8.66
N ASP A 221 17.19 -6.58 -9.19
CA ASP A 221 17.91 -5.45 -9.78
C ASP A 221 18.60 -4.61 -8.72
N SER A 222 17.97 -4.37 -7.57
CA SER A 222 18.56 -3.62 -6.45
C SER A 222 19.77 -4.32 -5.84
N ALA A 223 19.80 -5.65 -5.82
CA ALA A 223 20.90 -6.45 -5.29
C ALA A 223 22.23 -6.20 -6.07
N LYS A 224 22.16 -5.91 -7.35
CA LYS A 224 23.32 -5.61 -8.21
C LYS A 224 24.12 -4.37 -7.75
N MET A 225 23.47 -3.48 -7.02
CA MET A 225 24.05 -2.22 -6.52
C MET A 225 23.96 -2.10 -4.98
N ASN A 226 23.68 -3.20 -4.28
CA ASN A 226 23.59 -3.22 -2.82
C ASN A 226 22.57 -2.21 -2.23
N LYS A 227 21.50 -1.89 -2.97
CA LYS A 227 20.48 -0.95 -2.47
C LYS A 227 19.68 -1.54 -1.33
N LYS A 228 19.32 -0.72 -0.35
CA LYS A 228 18.31 -1.09 0.66
C LYS A 228 16.96 -1.21 -0.03
N VAL A 229 16.18 -2.23 0.31
CA VAL A 229 14.84 -2.44 -0.23
C VAL A 229 13.84 -2.70 0.89
N SER A 230 12.67 -2.04 0.80
CA SER A 230 11.46 -2.40 1.53
C SER A 230 10.38 -2.71 0.52
N LEU A 231 9.84 -3.92 0.58
CA LEU A 231 8.91 -4.45 -0.42
C LEU A 231 7.63 -4.89 0.28
N GLU A 232 6.54 -4.23 -0.05
CA GLU A 232 5.18 -4.60 0.35
C GLU A 232 4.45 -5.13 -0.87
N MET A 233 4.09 -6.43 -0.83
CA MET A 233 3.56 -7.14 -1.98
C MET A 233 2.19 -7.75 -1.69
N GLY A 234 1.72 -8.62 -2.55
CA GLY A 234 0.39 -9.22 -2.48
C GLY A 234 0.15 -10.13 -1.29
N GLY A 235 -1.10 -10.51 -1.10
CA GLY A 235 -1.55 -11.43 -0.06
C GLY A 235 -2.61 -12.40 -0.56
N LYS A 236 -2.74 -13.53 0.12
CA LYS A 236 -3.86 -14.48 0.00
C LYS A 236 -4.40 -14.78 1.39
N ASN A 237 -4.92 -13.73 2.01
CA ASN A 237 -5.15 -13.65 3.44
C ASN A 237 -6.27 -14.60 3.89
N PRO A 238 -6.02 -15.47 4.87
CA PRO A 238 -7.03 -16.32 5.47
C PRO A 238 -7.84 -15.55 6.51
N GLY A 239 -9.14 -15.82 6.59
CA GLY A 239 -10.00 -15.55 7.72
C GLY A 239 -10.49 -16.87 8.30
N ILE A 240 -10.35 -17.07 9.60
CA ILE A 240 -10.76 -18.28 10.30
C ILE A 240 -11.95 -17.94 11.20
N VAL A 241 -13.07 -18.64 11.02
CA VAL A 241 -14.31 -18.41 11.76
C VAL A 241 -14.70 -19.68 12.52
N TYR A 242 -14.56 -19.64 13.83
CA TYR A 242 -14.95 -20.74 14.72
C TYR A 242 -16.47 -20.76 14.97
N ALA A 243 -17.01 -21.91 15.37
CA ALA A 243 -18.44 -22.10 15.58
C ALA A 243 -19.04 -21.16 16.65
N ASN A 244 -18.22 -20.74 17.59
CA ASN A 244 -18.60 -19.83 18.67
C ASN A 244 -18.35 -18.34 18.36
N TYR A 245 -18.09 -17.95 17.10
CA TYR A 245 -17.88 -16.55 16.73
C TYR A 245 -19.12 -15.69 17.10
N ARG A 246 -18.91 -14.41 17.31
CA ARG A 246 -20.02 -13.50 17.60
C ARG A 246 -20.76 -13.16 16.31
N LYS A 247 -22.05 -13.51 16.22
CA LYS A 247 -22.88 -13.26 15.03
C LYS A 247 -22.94 -11.78 14.63
N SER A 248 -22.72 -10.85 15.58
CA SER A 248 -22.60 -9.41 15.30
C SER A 248 -21.38 -9.04 14.45
N ASP A 249 -20.37 -9.91 14.36
CA ASP A 249 -19.14 -9.62 13.62
C ASP A 249 -19.29 -9.91 12.12
N ILE A 250 -20.39 -10.54 11.66
CA ILE A 250 -20.58 -10.94 10.26
C ILE A 250 -20.42 -9.78 9.27
N ALA A 251 -20.91 -8.60 9.59
CA ALA A 251 -20.77 -7.40 8.76
C ALA A 251 -19.30 -6.95 8.65
N THR A 252 -18.51 -7.10 9.73
CA THR A 252 -17.07 -6.80 9.72
C THR A 252 -16.30 -7.84 8.91
N ILE A 253 -16.70 -9.12 9.02
CA ILE A 253 -16.12 -10.21 8.22
C ILE A 253 -16.37 -9.98 6.73
N ALA A 254 -17.61 -9.65 6.34
CA ALA A 254 -17.94 -9.32 4.95
C ALA A 254 -17.18 -8.07 4.46
N ARG A 255 -17.14 -7.01 5.29
CA ARG A 255 -16.37 -5.80 4.99
C ARG A 255 -14.88 -6.10 4.78
N SER A 256 -14.31 -7.07 5.49
CA SER A 256 -12.90 -7.46 5.33
C SER A 256 -12.58 -8.04 3.94
N SER A 257 -13.57 -8.56 3.24
CA SER A 257 -13.39 -9.10 1.88
C SER A 257 -13.66 -8.08 0.78
N PHE A 258 -14.57 -7.11 1.00
CA PHE A 258 -15.13 -6.30 -0.09
C PHE A 258 -14.82 -4.80 -0.02
N LEU A 259 -14.26 -4.30 1.09
CA LEU A 259 -13.89 -2.88 1.19
C LEU A 259 -12.95 -2.50 0.03
N ASN A 260 -13.17 -1.30 -0.54
CA ASN A 260 -12.41 -0.80 -1.69
C ASN A 260 -12.41 -1.79 -2.86
N GLN A 261 -13.55 -2.37 -3.20
CA GLN A 261 -13.75 -3.39 -4.25
C GLN A 261 -12.88 -4.65 -4.06
N GLY A 262 -12.44 -4.97 -2.84
CA GLY A 262 -11.46 -6.04 -2.62
C GLY A 262 -10.04 -5.70 -3.10
N GLU A 263 -9.79 -4.46 -3.48
CA GLU A 263 -8.50 -3.95 -3.96
C GLU A 263 -7.62 -3.42 -2.81
N ILE A 264 -7.59 -4.17 -1.69
CA ILE A 264 -6.67 -3.92 -0.57
C ILE A 264 -5.87 -5.20 -0.34
N CYS A 265 -4.55 -5.08 -0.24
CA CYS A 265 -3.65 -6.22 0.02
C CYS A 265 -4.00 -6.99 1.31
N LEU A 266 -4.72 -6.35 2.24
CA LEU A 266 -5.17 -6.91 3.52
C LEU A 266 -6.57 -7.54 3.47
N CYS A 267 -7.26 -7.52 2.32
CA CYS A 267 -8.58 -8.13 2.22
C CYS A 267 -8.53 -9.64 2.49
N THR A 268 -9.49 -10.12 3.27
CA THR A 268 -9.72 -11.54 3.48
C THR A 268 -10.25 -12.15 2.18
N SER A 269 -9.48 -13.04 1.57
CA SER A 269 -9.82 -13.65 0.28
C SER A 269 -10.09 -15.15 0.35
N ARG A 270 -9.71 -15.79 1.47
CA ARG A 270 -10.06 -17.17 1.84
C ARG A 270 -10.71 -17.17 3.21
N LEU A 271 -11.96 -17.58 3.32
CA LEU A 271 -12.65 -17.78 4.59
C LEU A 271 -12.74 -19.27 4.90
N PHE A 272 -12.15 -19.67 6.01
CA PHE A 272 -12.27 -20.99 6.59
C PHE A 272 -13.31 -20.91 7.70
N VAL A 273 -14.39 -21.69 7.58
CA VAL A 273 -15.52 -21.67 8.52
C VAL A 273 -15.69 -23.04 9.16
N GLN A 274 -15.77 -23.10 10.49
CA GLN A 274 -15.90 -24.37 11.19
C GLN A 274 -17.17 -25.10 10.79
N LYS A 275 -17.04 -26.39 10.45
CA LYS A 275 -18.02 -27.22 9.77
C LYS A 275 -19.44 -27.19 10.39
N PRO A 276 -19.61 -27.20 11.73
CA PRO A 276 -20.98 -27.20 12.32
C PRO A 276 -21.83 -25.99 11.98
N ILE A 277 -21.21 -24.85 11.63
CA ILE A 277 -21.91 -23.60 11.30
C ILE A 277 -21.83 -23.23 9.82
N PHE A 278 -21.18 -24.04 8.99
CA PHE A 278 -20.81 -23.68 7.63
C PHE A 278 -21.99 -23.18 6.79
N GLU A 279 -23.06 -23.95 6.69
CA GLU A 279 -24.21 -23.60 5.85
C GLU A 279 -24.95 -22.34 6.36
N GLU A 280 -25.15 -22.22 7.67
CA GLU A 280 -25.76 -21.03 8.28
C GLU A 280 -24.90 -19.80 8.07
N PHE A 281 -23.57 -19.94 8.23
CA PHE A 281 -22.64 -18.86 8.04
C PHE A 281 -22.60 -18.40 6.57
N VAL A 282 -22.50 -19.30 5.61
CA VAL A 282 -22.48 -18.96 4.17
C VAL A 282 -23.75 -18.19 3.80
N LYS A 283 -24.91 -18.65 4.24
CA LYS A 283 -26.18 -17.94 4.03
C LYS A 283 -26.13 -16.50 4.57
N SER A 284 -25.78 -16.34 5.84
CA SER A 284 -25.72 -15.02 6.49
C SER A 284 -24.65 -14.12 5.87
N TYR A 285 -23.53 -14.68 5.43
CA TYR A 285 -22.48 -13.95 4.76
C TYR A 285 -22.89 -13.45 3.36
N VAL A 286 -23.63 -14.25 2.60
CA VAL A 286 -24.20 -13.84 1.31
C VAL A 286 -25.22 -12.71 1.52
N GLU A 287 -26.08 -12.80 2.52
CA GLU A 287 -27.03 -11.73 2.87
C GLU A 287 -26.28 -10.41 3.21
N GLU A 288 -25.13 -10.46 3.86
CA GLU A 288 -24.28 -9.28 4.11
C GLU A 288 -23.58 -8.79 2.84
N ALA A 289 -23.09 -9.69 1.99
CA ALA A 289 -22.43 -9.34 0.73
C ALA A 289 -23.39 -8.63 -0.24
N GLU A 290 -24.65 -9.03 -0.28
CA GLU A 290 -25.69 -8.42 -1.14
C GLU A 290 -26.13 -7.02 -0.67
N LYS A 291 -25.85 -6.63 0.58
CA LYS A 291 -26.12 -5.27 1.09
C LYS A 291 -25.16 -4.23 0.52
N PHE A 292 -24.02 -4.64 -0.03
CA PHE A 292 -23.06 -3.68 -0.61
C PHE A 292 -23.62 -3.05 -1.88
N THR A 293 -23.79 -1.74 -1.82
CA THR A 293 -24.22 -0.95 -2.98
C THR A 293 -23.07 -0.76 -3.96
N VAL A 294 -23.30 -1.17 -5.21
CA VAL A 294 -22.33 -1.00 -6.31
C VAL A 294 -22.79 0.15 -7.20
N GLY A 295 -21.89 1.10 -7.49
CA GLY A 295 -22.31 2.25 -8.28
C GLY A 295 -21.22 3.25 -8.63
N ASN A 296 -21.64 4.35 -9.25
CA ASN A 296 -20.74 5.45 -9.56
C ASN A 296 -20.17 6.05 -8.26
N PRO A 297 -18.84 6.16 -8.11
CA PRO A 297 -18.20 6.64 -6.89
C PRO A 297 -18.46 8.12 -6.56
N THR A 298 -19.07 8.89 -7.46
CA THR A 298 -19.56 10.24 -7.16
C THR A 298 -20.85 10.25 -6.34
N THR A 299 -21.45 9.09 -6.11
CA THR A 299 -22.66 8.90 -5.31
C THR A 299 -22.31 8.11 -4.02
N ALA A 300 -23.26 8.05 -3.07
CA ALA A 300 -23.08 7.33 -1.81
C ALA A 300 -23.14 5.80 -2.02
N VAL A 301 -22.08 5.19 -2.52
CA VAL A 301 -21.94 3.73 -2.74
C VAL A 301 -20.75 3.17 -1.97
N GLN A 302 -20.76 1.86 -1.72
CA GLN A 302 -19.70 1.17 -0.97
C GLN A 302 -18.66 0.51 -1.90
N ILE A 303 -19.08 0.14 -3.12
CA ILE A 303 -18.26 -0.50 -4.16
C ILE A 303 -18.28 0.38 -5.40
N GLY A 304 -17.13 0.87 -5.81
CA GLY A 304 -16.91 1.59 -7.06
C GLY A 304 -16.50 0.68 -8.21
N ALA A 305 -15.93 1.29 -9.27
CA ALA A 305 -15.35 0.56 -10.38
C ALA A 305 -13.99 -0.04 -10.03
N MET A 306 -13.66 -1.19 -10.61
CA MET A 306 -12.31 -1.75 -10.61
C MET A 306 -11.33 -0.76 -11.26
N ASN A 307 -10.11 -0.67 -10.76
CA ASN A 307 -9.17 0.37 -11.15
C ASN A 307 -8.92 0.51 -12.66
N SER A 308 -8.92 -0.57 -13.42
CA SER A 308 -8.63 -0.55 -14.85
C SER A 308 -9.27 -1.71 -15.59
N LYS A 309 -9.37 -1.58 -16.94
CA LYS A 309 -9.88 -2.66 -17.81
C LYS A 309 -9.05 -3.93 -17.67
N ILE A 310 -7.72 -3.81 -17.62
CA ILE A 310 -6.81 -4.97 -17.49
C ILE A 310 -7.09 -5.71 -16.19
N HIS A 311 -7.25 -4.96 -15.10
CA HIS A 311 -7.52 -5.56 -13.80
C HIS A 311 -8.93 -6.14 -13.71
N TYR A 312 -9.93 -5.46 -14.26
CA TYR A 312 -11.30 -5.96 -14.39
C TYR A 312 -11.35 -7.31 -15.13
N GLU A 313 -10.67 -7.42 -16.29
CA GLU A 313 -10.63 -8.68 -17.03
C GLU A 313 -9.87 -9.78 -16.27
N LYS A 314 -8.83 -9.44 -15.52
CA LYS A 314 -8.16 -10.38 -14.60
C LYS A 314 -9.14 -10.96 -13.59
N VAL A 315 -9.92 -10.13 -12.89
CA VAL A 315 -10.87 -10.61 -11.88
C VAL A 315 -11.96 -11.48 -12.52
N LYS A 316 -12.51 -11.08 -13.65
CA LYS A 316 -13.46 -11.90 -14.41
C LYS A 316 -12.89 -13.28 -14.75
N LYS A 317 -11.63 -13.33 -15.22
CA LYS A 317 -10.97 -14.60 -15.52
C LYS A 317 -10.94 -15.54 -14.31
N TYR A 318 -10.65 -15.02 -13.11
CA TYR A 318 -10.68 -15.86 -11.91
C TYR A 318 -12.09 -16.35 -11.56
N ILE A 319 -13.12 -15.54 -11.78
CA ILE A 319 -14.51 -15.97 -11.60
C ILE A 319 -14.86 -17.11 -12.57
N GLU A 320 -14.41 -17.04 -13.83
CA GLU A 320 -14.60 -18.12 -14.80
C GLU A 320 -13.77 -19.39 -14.45
N ILE A 321 -12.54 -19.21 -13.95
CA ILE A 321 -11.74 -20.33 -13.43
C ILE A 321 -12.50 -21.05 -12.31
N ALA A 322 -13.05 -20.29 -11.34
CA ALA A 322 -13.83 -20.87 -10.25
C ALA A 322 -15.04 -21.70 -10.74
N LYS A 323 -15.77 -21.20 -11.74
CA LYS A 323 -16.88 -21.95 -12.37
C LYS A 323 -16.40 -23.25 -13.02
N ASN A 324 -15.30 -23.17 -13.77
CA ASN A 324 -14.74 -24.31 -14.49
C ASN A 324 -14.16 -25.37 -13.53
N GLU A 325 -13.69 -24.97 -12.36
CA GLU A 325 -13.22 -25.85 -11.29
C GLU A 325 -14.36 -26.40 -10.40
N GLY A 326 -15.62 -26.14 -10.74
CA GLY A 326 -16.81 -26.63 -10.04
C GLY A 326 -17.21 -25.81 -8.82
N GLY A 327 -16.71 -24.60 -8.68
CA GLY A 327 -17.09 -23.68 -7.60
C GLY A 327 -18.56 -23.25 -7.71
N ASN A 328 -19.24 -23.23 -6.57
CA ASN A 328 -20.61 -22.75 -6.44
C ASN A 328 -20.60 -21.25 -6.14
N ILE A 329 -21.11 -20.43 -7.08
CA ILE A 329 -21.23 -18.98 -6.91
C ILE A 329 -22.58 -18.65 -6.31
N HIS A 330 -22.60 -18.12 -5.07
CA HIS A 330 -23.82 -17.81 -4.33
C HIS A 330 -24.38 -16.42 -4.65
N CYS A 331 -23.51 -15.43 -4.92
CA CYS A 331 -23.91 -14.10 -5.37
C CYS A 331 -22.79 -13.47 -6.21
N GLY A 332 -23.10 -12.41 -6.95
CA GLY A 332 -22.14 -11.74 -7.84
C GLY A 332 -21.81 -12.57 -9.10
N GLY A 333 -20.55 -12.66 -9.45
CA GLY A 333 -20.02 -13.50 -10.54
C GLY A 333 -20.32 -13.01 -11.96
N VAL A 334 -20.89 -11.84 -12.14
CA VAL A 334 -21.26 -11.26 -13.44
C VAL A 334 -20.90 -9.77 -13.51
N LYS A 335 -20.81 -9.25 -14.73
CA LYS A 335 -20.66 -7.80 -14.95
C LYS A 335 -21.87 -7.06 -14.37
N THR A 336 -21.62 -6.07 -13.54
CA THR A 336 -22.65 -5.13 -13.10
C THR A 336 -22.72 -3.97 -14.12
N ILE A 337 -23.88 -3.80 -14.76
CA ILE A 337 -24.13 -2.72 -15.69
C ILE A 337 -24.91 -1.62 -14.95
N LEU A 338 -24.40 -0.41 -14.99
CA LEU A 338 -25.01 0.75 -14.34
C LEU A 338 -25.45 1.78 -15.39
N ASN A 339 -26.64 2.33 -15.23
CA ASN A 339 -27.16 3.36 -16.11
C ASN A 339 -26.24 4.60 -16.12
N GLY A 340 -25.82 5.01 -17.31
CA GLY A 340 -24.86 6.11 -17.50
C GLY A 340 -23.39 5.75 -17.26
N CYS A 341 -23.10 4.50 -16.96
CA CYS A 341 -21.75 3.97 -16.76
C CYS A 341 -21.58 2.58 -17.39
N GLU A 342 -22.18 2.35 -18.56
CA GLU A 342 -22.26 1.03 -19.22
C GLU A 342 -20.89 0.47 -19.60
N ASP A 343 -19.94 1.36 -19.91
CA ASP A 343 -18.55 1.03 -20.24
C ASP A 343 -17.64 0.90 -19.01
N GLY A 344 -18.17 1.16 -17.80
CA GLY A 344 -17.43 1.09 -16.54
C GLY A 344 -17.08 -0.34 -16.13
N TYR A 345 -16.11 -0.46 -15.24
CA TYR A 345 -15.50 -1.74 -14.83
C TYR A 345 -16.06 -2.22 -13.49
N TYR A 346 -17.36 -2.52 -13.42
CA TYR A 346 -18.03 -2.89 -12.17
C TYR A 346 -18.20 -4.38 -12.01
N ILE A 347 -17.86 -4.91 -10.82
CA ILE A 347 -18.09 -6.29 -10.39
C ILE A 347 -18.73 -6.24 -9.00
N ALA A 348 -19.85 -6.94 -8.83
CA ALA A 348 -20.49 -7.07 -7.52
C ALA A 348 -19.71 -8.03 -6.60
N PRO A 349 -19.86 -7.90 -5.26
CA PRO A 349 -19.34 -8.87 -4.32
C PRO A 349 -19.67 -10.30 -4.75
N THR A 350 -18.64 -11.14 -4.84
CA THR A 350 -18.76 -12.50 -5.36
C THR A 350 -18.33 -13.50 -4.29
N VAL A 351 -19.23 -14.37 -3.90
CA VAL A 351 -19.03 -15.41 -2.87
C VAL A 351 -19.01 -16.78 -3.53
N ILE A 352 -17.95 -17.54 -3.31
CA ILE A 352 -17.71 -18.86 -3.94
C ILE A 352 -17.46 -19.90 -2.87
N THR A 353 -18.10 -21.08 -2.98
CA THR A 353 -17.81 -22.27 -2.17
C THR A 353 -17.47 -23.46 -3.04
N GLY A 354 -17.03 -24.56 -2.44
CA GLY A 354 -16.83 -25.84 -3.13
C GLY A 354 -15.51 -25.97 -3.88
N LEU A 355 -14.62 -24.99 -3.81
CA LEU A 355 -13.30 -25.07 -4.41
C LEU A 355 -12.31 -25.85 -3.53
N PRO A 356 -11.45 -26.71 -4.12
CA PRO A 356 -10.35 -27.33 -3.39
C PRO A 356 -9.25 -26.31 -3.07
N ASP A 357 -8.45 -26.58 -2.04
CA ASP A 357 -7.33 -25.68 -1.64
C ASP A 357 -6.28 -25.51 -2.75
N SER A 358 -6.20 -26.43 -3.71
CA SER A 358 -5.33 -26.36 -4.89
C SER A 358 -5.85 -25.47 -6.01
N SER A 359 -7.08 -24.99 -5.93
CA SER A 359 -7.67 -24.06 -6.91
C SER A 359 -6.80 -22.81 -7.05
N GLN A 360 -6.68 -22.30 -8.29
CA GLN A 360 -6.04 -20.99 -8.51
C GLN A 360 -6.76 -19.88 -7.75
N CYS A 361 -8.07 -19.97 -7.54
CA CYS A 361 -8.84 -19.04 -6.73
C CYS A 361 -8.52 -19.11 -5.23
N MET A 362 -7.91 -20.18 -4.75
CA MET A 362 -7.46 -20.38 -3.36
C MET A 362 -5.98 -20.07 -3.15
N THR A 363 -5.17 -20.06 -4.20
CA THR A 363 -3.71 -19.87 -4.11
C THR A 363 -3.23 -18.52 -4.62
N ASP A 364 -3.85 -17.98 -5.68
CA ASP A 364 -3.44 -16.73 -6.31
C ASP A 364 -4.17 -15.50 -5.74
N GLU A 365 -3.50 -14.36 -5.76
CA GLU A 365 -4.11 -13.08 -5.40
C GLU A 365 -5.00 -12.56 -6.53
N ILE A 366 -6.32 -12.64 -6.34
CA ILE A 366 -7.32 -12.12 -7.29
C ILE A 366 -7.32 -10.59 -7.29
N PHE A 367 -7.28 -9.99 -6.10
CA PHE A 367 -7.28 -8.54 -5.84
C PHE A 367 -8.56 -7.86 -6.35
N GLY A 368 -9.71 -8.43 -6.01
CA GLY A 368 -11.03 -7.97 -6.41
C GLY A 368 -12.11 -8.43 -5.44
N PRO A 369 -13.40 -8.08 -5.66
CA PRO A 369 -14.48 -8.38 -4.73
C PRO A 369 -14.90 -9.86 -4.80
N VAL A 370 -13.95 -10.76 -4.60
CA VAL A 370 -14.14 -12.22 -4.68
C VAL A 370 -13.58 -12.87 -3.44
N VAL A 371 -14.40 -13.66 -2.76
CA VAL A 371 -14.01 -14.45 -1.60
C VAL A 371 -14.38 -15.92 -1.82
N CYS A 372 -13.46 -16.82 -1.42
CA CYS A 372 -13.71 -18.26 -1.41
C CYS A 372 -13.93 -18.72 0.03
N ILE A 373 -15.01 -19.45 0.30
CA ILE A 373 -15.38 -19.96 1.63
C ILE A 373 -15.31 -21.49 1.60
N THR A 374 -14.63 -22.08 2.59
CA THR A 374 -14.43 -23.51 2.71
C THR A 374 -14.59 -23.98 4.16
N PRO A 375 -15.15 -25.16 4.43
CA PRO A 375 -15.27 -25.68 5.79
C PRO A 375 -13.93 -26.21 6.32
N PHE A 376 -13.79 -26.24 7.66
CA PHE A 376 -12.75 -26.97 8.38
C PHE A 376 -13.31 -27.68 9.61
N GLU A 377 -12.61 -28.67 10.12
CA GLU A 377 -13.04 -29.46 11.28
C GLU A 377 -12.25 -29.11 12.55
N THR A 378 -10.90 -29.07 12.50
CA THR A 378 -10.04 -28.83 13.68
C THR A 378 -9.16 -27.60 13.53
N ALA A 379 -8.65 -27.09 14.65
CA ALA A 379 -7.75 -25.96 14.67
C ALA A 379 -6.43 -26.26 13.92
N GLU A 380 -5.89 -27.45 14.10
CA GLU A 380 -4.65 -27.89 13.46
C GLU A 380 -4.79 -27.93 11.94
N GLU A 381 -5.90 -28.49 11.44
CA GLU A 381 -6.23 -28.52 10.01
C GLU A 381 -6.27 -27.11 9.42
N VAL A 382 -7.02 -26.20 10.05
CA VAL A 382 -7.21 -24.86 9.49
C VAL A 382 -5.93 -24.02 9.55
N ILE A 383 -5.10 -24.18 10.58
CA ILE A 383 -3.79 -23.52 10.68
C ILE A 383 -2.87 -23.97 9.55
N GLU A 384 -2.78 -25.29 9.29
CA GLU A 384 -1.98 -25.83 8.18
C GLU A 384 -2.45 -25.26 6.83
N ARG A 385 -3.76 -25.32 6.56
CA ARG A 385 -4.37 -24.82 5.34
C ARG A 385 -4.23 -23.30 5.18
N ALA A 386 -4.39 -22.53 6.26
CA ALA A 386 -4.18 -21.09 6.27
C ALA A 386 -2.74 -20.73 5.90
N ASN A 387 -1.77 -21.50 6.40
CA ASN A 387 -0.34 -21.31 6.18
C ASN A 387 0.18 -21.87 4.85
N SER A 388 -0.60 -22.65 4.09
CA SER A 388 -0.13 -23.41 2.91
C SER A 388 0.27 -22.57 1.71
N THR A 389 -0.21 -21.31 1.61
CA THR A 389 0.11 -20.45 0.46
C THR A 389 1.51 -19.84 0.54
N SER A 390 2.01 -19.39 -0.60
CA SER A 390 3.28 -18.65 -0.69
C SER A 390 3.24 -17.25 -0.07
N TYR A 391 2.07 -16.77 0.33
CA TYR A 391 1.83 -15.47 0.94
C TYR A 391 1.75 -15.53 2.46
N GLY A 392 1.94 -14.37 3.11
CA GLY A 392 1.83 -14.20 4.54
C GLY A 392 1.75 -12.72 4.94
N LEU A 393 0.77 -11.98 4.39
CA LEU A 393 0.61 -10.57 4.69
C LEU A 393 -0.23 -10.35 5.94
N SER A 394 -1.47 -10.81 5.92
CA SER A 394 -2.35 -10.70 7.08
C SER A 394 -3.26 -11.92 7.24
N ALA A 395 -3.88 -12.02 8.42
CA ALA A 395 -4.92 -12.99 8.72
C ALA A 395 -5.96 -12.41 9.67
N THR A 396 -7.15 -13.01 9.71
CA THR A 396 -8.18 -12.71 10.72
C THR A 396 -8.65 -13.98 11.43
N VAL A 397 -8.91 -13.90 12.73
CA VAL A 397 -9.45 -15.02 13.54
C VAL A 397 -10.66 -14.51 14.30
N TRP A 398 -11.75 -15.27 14.25
CA TRP A 398 -13.04 -14.91 14.81
C TRP A 398 -13.55 -16.01 15.74
N SER A 399 -13.59 -15.74 17.05
CA SER A 399 -14.05 -16.65 18.11
C SER A 399 -14.48 -15.85 19.34
N ALA A 400 -15.43 -16.38 20.12
CA ALA A 400 -15.75 -15.86 21.44
C ALA A 400 -14.80 -16.41 22.53
N ASN A 401 -13.96 -17.41 22.21
CA ASN A 401 -12.99 -17.99 23.12
C ASN A 401 -11.60 -17.34 22.91
N THR A 402 -11.10 -16.69 23.95
CA THR A 402 -9.81 -15.99 23.90
C THR A 402 -8.60 -16.93 23.69
N ASP A 403 -8.62 -18.12 24.32
CA ASP A 403 -7.52 -19.08 24.15
C ASP A 403 -7.47 -19.61 22.72
N GLU A 404 -8.62 -19.91 22.12
CA GLU A 404 -8.73 -20.33 20.73
C GLU A 404 -8.21 -19.24 19.77
N LEU A 405 -8.56 -17.95 20.03
CA LEU A 405 -8.03 -16.80 19.29
C LEU A 405 -6.51 -16.71 19.36
N LEU A 406 -5.95 -16.73 20.58
CA LEU A 406 -4.52 -16.52 20.80
C LEU A 406 -3.70 -17.71 20.30
N ASN A 407 -4.14 -18.95 20.55
CA ASN A 407 -3.45 -20.15 20.06
C ASN A 407 -3.43 -20.17 18.54
N THR A 408 -4.56 -19.91 17.89
CA THR A 408 -4.61 -19.84 16.42
C THR A 408 -3.75 -18.70 15.88
N ALA A 409 -3.84 -17.51 16.46
CA ALA A 409 -3.09 -16.33 15.97
C ALA A 409 -1.57 -16.53 16.06
N ASN A 410 -1.08 -17.18 17.12
CA ASN A 410 0.36 -17.43 17.31
C ASN A 410 0.95 -18.42 16.28
N GLU A 411 0.15 -19.33 15.76
CA GLU A 411 0.58 -20.34 14.78
C GLU A 411 0.44 -19.86 13.32
N LEU A 412 -0.24 -18.74 13.09
CA LEU A 412 -0.41 -18.20 11.73
C LEU A 412 0.85 -17.46 11.26
N ARG A 413 1.34 -17.83 10.09
CA ARG A 413 2.53 -17.24 9.44
C ARG A 413 2.14 -16.03 8.59
N ALA A 414 1.74 -14.95 9.25
CA ALA A 414 1.35 -13.67 8.65
C ALA A 414 2.03 -12.51 9.38
N GLY A 415 2.23 -11.40 8.68
CA GLY A 415 2.84 -10.21 9.28
C GLY A 415 1.92 -9.49 10.26
N THR A 416 0.60 -9.60 10.07
CA THR A 416 -0.42 -9.04 10.97
C THR A 416 -1.55 -10.05 11.13
N VAL A 417 -1.96 -10.32 12.38
CA VAL A 417 -3.15 -11.13 12.69
C VAL A 417 -4.13 -10.30 13.50
N TRP A 418 -5.35 -10.17 13.03
CA TRP A 418 -6.43 -9.50 13.75
C TRP A 418 -7.37 -10.53 14.39
N CYS A 419 -7.65 -10.36 15.66
CA CYS A 419 -8.59 -11.19 16.42
C CYS A 419 -9.89 -10.41 16.67
N ASN A 420 -11.01 -10.91 16.19
CA ASN A 420 -12.36 -10.29 16.30
C ASN A 420 -12.44 -8.83 15.81
N THR A 421 -11.57 -8.46 14.89
CA THR A 421 -11.53 -7.13 14.24
C THR A 421 -10.82 -7.24 12.89
N TRP A 422 -10.86 -6.16 12.10
CA TRP A 422 -10.11 -6.01 10.86
C TRP A 422 -9.75 -4.56 10.62
N LEU A 423 -8.55 -4.28 10.09
CA LEU A 423 -7.99 -2.95 9.85
C LEU A 423 -7.85 -2.05 11.09
N ALA A 424 -7.88 -2.59 12.29
CA ALA A 424 -7.46 -1.87 13.48
C ALA A 424 -5.93 -1.66 13.39
N ARG A 425 -5.51 -0.43 13.06
CA ARG A 425 -4.11 -0.07 12.82
C ARG A 425 -3.79 1.31 13.37
N GLU A 426 -2.58 1.44 13.89
CA GLU A 426 -1.90 2.70 14.12
C GLU A 426 -0.45 2.63 13.62
N LEU A 427 0.23 3.77 13.49
CA LEU A 427 1.56 3.84 12.86
C LEU A 427 2.69 3.24 13.72
N SER A 428 2.50 3.10 15.03
CA SER A 428 3.47 2.45 15.91
C SER A 428 3.52 0.93 15.74
N MET A 429 2.48 0.33 15.15
CA MET A 429 2.42 -1.11 14.88
C MET A 429 3.22 -1.44 13.63
N PRO A 430 4.26 -2.33 13.72
CA PRO A 430 5.00 -2.80 12.56
C PRO A 430 4.06 -3.40 11.51
N PHE A 431 4.21 -2.97 10.27
CA PHE A 431 3.41 -3.45 9.15
C PHE A 431 4.30 -4.06 8.07
N GLY A 432 3.91 -5.21 7.54
CA GLY A 432 4.59 -5.86 6.44
C GLY A 432 4.34 -7.35 6.41
N GLY A 433 4.58 -7.94 5.24
CA GLY A 433 4.38 -9.36 5.01
C GLY A 433 5.58 -10.23 5.39
N CYS A 434 5.33 -11.52 5.50
CA CYS A 434 6.35 -12.56 5.46
C CYS A 434 6.19 -13.40 4.18
N LYS A 435 7.09 -14.36 3.94
CA LYS A 435 7.13 -15.16 2.72
C LYS A 435 7.20 -14.26 1.47
N GLN A 436 6.36 -14.52 0.45
CA GLN A 436 6.33 -13.72 -0.78
C GLN A 436 5.46 -12.44 -0.68
N SER A 437 4.95 -12.12 0.50
CA SER A 437 4.18 -10.88 0.71
C SER A 437 5.05 -9.67 1.01
N GLY A 438 6.32 -9.84 1.34
CA GLY A 438 7.18 -8.69 1.52
C GLY A 438 8.50 -8.95 2.24
N THR A 439 9.32 -7.91 2.24
CA THR A 439 10.60 -7.84 2.95
C THR A 439 10.71 -6.48 3.63
N GLY A 440 11.09 -6.46 4.90
CA GLY A 440 11.09 -5.26 5.73
C GLY A 440 9.78 -5.08 6.49
N ARG A 441 9.72 -3.98 7.23
CA ARG A 441 8.52 -3.51 7.93
C ARG A 441 8.38 -2.01 7.75
N GLU A 442 7.14 -1.56 7.66
CA GLU A 442 6.76 -0.15 7.69
C GLU A 442 6.05 0.16 9.02
N GLY A 443 6.27 1.32 9.57
CA GLY A 443 5.79 1.76 10.88
C GLY A 443 6.70 2.84 11.43
N LEU A 444 6.38 3.45 12.59
CA LEU A 444 7.18 4.57 13.10
C LEU A 444 8.66 4.20 13.27
N HIS A 445 8.94 3.16 14.01
CA HIS A 445 10.32 2.71 14.28
C HIS A 445 10.98 2.08 13.06
N ASP A 446 10.29 1.09 12.46
CA ASP A 446 10.85 0.29 11.37
C ASP A 446 11.16 1.16 10.15
N SER A 447 10.26 2.09 9.80
CA SER A 447 10.49 3.02 8.69
C SER A 447 11.68 3.94 8.97
N LEU A 448 11.80 4.52 10.17
CA LEU A 448 12.93 5.40 10.48
C LEU A 448 14.27 4.65 10.42
N HIS A 449 14.32 3.41 10.89
CA HIS A 449 15.50 2.55 10.77
C HIS A 449 15.79 2.18 9.31
N PHE A 450 14.76 1.90 8.53
CA PHE A 450 14.92 1.58 7.11
C PHE A 450 15.50 2.77 6.32
N TYR A 451 14.99 3.99 6.57
CA TYR A 451 15.41 5.21 5.87
C TYR A 451 16.68 5.87 6.42
N SER A 452 17.35 5.24 7.39
CA SER A 452 18.61 5.73 7.95
C SER A 452 19.65 4.62 8.08
N ASP A 453 20.92 5.01 8.16
CA ASP A 453 22.04 4.10 8.45
C ASP A 453 22.57 4.34 9.85
N ALA A 454 22.57 3.28 10.66
CA ALA A 454 23.09 3.34 12.01
C ALA A 454 24.64 3.35 11.99
N LYS A 455 25.24 4.39 12.60
CA LYS A 455 26.67 4.53 12.79
C LYS A 455 27.02 4.47 14.27
N THR A 456 27.82 3.50 14.66
CA THR A 456 28.35 3.44 16.01
C THR A 456 29.61 4.29 16.13
N VAL A 457 29.63 5.19 17.10
CA VAL A 457 30.81 5.97 17.48
C VAL A 457 31.27 5.52 18.87
N CYS A 458 32.51 5.06 18.96
CA CYS A 458 33.14 4.63 20.20
C CYS A 458 34.26 5.61 20.55
N VAL A 459 34.14 6.26 21.72
CA VAL A 459 35.15 7.20 22.24
C VAL A 459 35.81 6.60 23.48
N ASN A 460 37.09 6.33 23.40
CA ASN A 460 37.88 5.92 24.55
C ASN A 460 38.21 7.14 25.45
N LEU A 461 37.70 7.15 26.67
CA LEU A 461 37.93 8.21 27.68
C LEU A 461 39.18 8.02 28.50
N ALA A 462 39.83 6.85 28.41
CA ALA A 462 41.01 6.50 29.22
C ALA A 462 42.35 6.79 28.52
N ALA A 463 42.38 7.44 27.37
CA ALA A 463 43.60 7.83 26.67
C ALA A 463 44.35 8.87 27.54
N LYS A 464 45.39 8.43 28.25
CA LYS A 464 46.44 9.35 28.76
C LYS A 464 47.28 9.77 27.57
N TYR A 465 47.33 11.08 27.28
CA TYR A 465 48.34 11.65 26.42
C TYR A 465 49.70 11.66 27.11
#